data_6b75b2d59c328c57717afeba0cffed1c
#
_entry.id   6b75b2d59c328c57717afeba0cffed1c
#
_cell.length_a   1.000
_cell.length_b   1.000
_cell.length_c   1.000
_cell.angle_alpha   90.00
_cell.angle_beta   90.00
_cell.angle_gamma   90.00
#
_symmetry.space_group_name_H-M   'P 1'
#
loop_
_entity.id
_entity.type
_entity.pdbx_description
1 polymer ?
#
loop_
_entity_poly.entity_id
_entity_poly.type
_entity_poly.pdbx_seq_one_letter_code
_entity_poly.pdbx_strand_id
1 'polypeptide(L)'
;GFLIFFHEMGHFLAAILQGIYVDGFSIGFGPSIIQKRYKDITYSLRAFPLGGFVSFPDEEINNIDPKDPNLLKNRPVIQRVIVISAGVFANLILAYTILIVNVTTIGIPFDPEPGILVLATQPEKAASLAGLQAGDKILKIESNTLGVGDQAVSALVKEIQNSSENPISITI
;
A
#
# COMPACT_ATOMS: atom_id res chain seq x y z
N GLY A 1 -7.97 10.45 12.67
CA GLY A 1 -7.03 11.58 12.73
C GLY A 1 -5.88 11.50 11.74
N PHE A 2 -5.15 10.36 11.68
CA PHE A 2 -3.91 10.24 10.90
C PHE A 2 -4.12 10.42 9.37
N LEU A 3 -5.07 9.71 8.77
CA LEU A 3 -5.40 9.85 7.34
C LEU A 3 -5.84 11.27 6.97
N ILE A 4 -6.60 11.90 7.85
CA ILE A 4 -7.07 13.27 7.62
C ILE A 4 -5.90 14.25 7.68
N PHE A 5 -4.98 14.08 8.62
CA PHE A 5 -3.76 14.88 8.67
C PHE A 5 -2.97 14.82 7.35
N PHE A 6 -2.76 13.63 6.81
CA PHE A 6 -2.05 13.47 5.53
C PHE A 6 -2.83 14.04 4.35
N HIS A 7 -4.15 13.92 4.37
CA HIS A 7 -5.02 14.52 3.37
C HIS A 7 -4.87 16.05 3.34
N GLU A 8 -5.04 16.70 4.49
CA GLU A 8 -4.91 18.16 4.61
C GLU A 8 -3.47 18.62 4.31
N MET A 9 -2.47 17.85 4.73
CA MET A 9 -1.08 18.13 4.41
C MET A 9 -0.81 18.08 2.91
N GLY A 10 -1.49 17.20 2.16
CA GLY A 10 -1.45 17.17 0.70
C GLY A 10 -1.88 18.50 0.08
N HIS A 11 -3.05 19.02 0.46
CA HIS A 11 -3.55 20.32 0.01
C HIS A 11 -2.60 21.46 0.37
N PHE A 12 -2.15 21.47 1.62
CA PHE A 12 -1.22 22.46 2.14
C PHE A 12 0.09 22.50 1.34
N LEU A 13 0.75 21.35 1.18
CA LEU A 13 2.01 21.27 0.44
C LEU A 13 1.84 21.65 -1.03
N ALA A 14 0.76 21.21 -1.67
CA ALA A 14 0.48 21.56 -3.06
C ALA A 14 0.28 23.07 -3.25
N ALA A 15 -0.36 23.73 -2.28
CA ALA A 15 -0.53 25.19 -2.31
C ALA A 15 0.82 25.93 -2.12
N ILE A 16 1.58 25.56 -1.09
CA ILE A 16 2.88 26.19 -0.77
C ILE A 16 3.88 26.01 -1.92
N LEU A 17 3.98 24.81 -2.49
CA LEU A 17 4.91 24.53 -3.60
C LEU A 17 4.58 25.34 -4.86
N GLN A 18 3.33 25.74 -5.03
CA GLN A 18 2.89 26.59 -6.14
C GLN A 18 2.95 28.10 -5.80
N GLY A 19 3.40 28.46 -4.59
CA GLY A 19 3.41 29.86 -4.15
C GLY A 19 2.02 30.46 -3.95
N ILE A 20 1.02 29.63 -3.63
CA ILE A 20 -0.33 30.06 -3.31
C ILE A 20 -0.37 30.45 -1.83
N TYR A 21 -1.01 31.57 -1.54
CA TYR A 21 -1.15 32.02 -0.16
C TYR A 21 -2.03 31.07 0.64
N VAL A 22 -1.53 30.70 1.82
CA VAL A 22 -2.25 29.88 2.81
C VAL A 22 -2.30 30.69 4.12
N ASP A 23 -3.48 30.87 4.66
CA ASP A 23 -3.68 31.58 5.92
C ASP A 23 -3.57 30.63 7.13
N GLY A 24 -3.99 29.40 7.00
CA GLY A 24 -3.94 28.48 8.11
C GLY A 24 -3.94 27.00 7.74
N PHE A 25 -3.35 26.22 8.65
CA PHE A 25 -3.36 24.77 8.64
C PHE A 25 -3.87 24.28 10.00
N SER A 26 -5.02 23.64 10.03
CA SER A 26 -5.68 23.20 11.26
C SER A 26 -5.90 21.70 11.27
N ILE A 27 -5.57 21.07 12.40
CA ILE A 27 -5.90 19.68 12.70
C ILE A 27 -7.02 19.67 13.72
N GLY A 28 -8.14 19.01 13.37
CA GLY A 28 -9.33 18.96 14.21
C GLY A 28 -10.31 20.10 13.95
N PHE A 29 -11.41 20.06 14.69
CA PHE A 29 -12.47 21.07 14.70
C PHE A 29 -12.69 21.61 16.12
N GLY A 30 -13.52 22.66 16.22
CA GLY A 30 -13.86 23.29 17.50
C GLY A 30 -12.82 24.31 17.96
N PRO A 31 -12.77 24.66 19.27
CA PRO A 31 -11.85 25.64 19.79
C PRO A 31 -10.38 25.18 19.65
N SER A 32 -9.48 26.12 19.38
CA SER A 32 -8.05 25.84 19.30
C SER A 32 -7.49 25.60 20.69
N ILE A 33 -6.80 24.47 20.88
CA ILE A 33 -6.05 24.14 22.09
C ILE A 33 -4.66 24.76 22.03
N ILE A 34 -4.02 24.62 20.87
CA ILE A 34 -2.70 25.17 20.59
C ILE A 34 -2.79 25.90 19.26
N GLN A 35 -2.27 27.12 19.24
CA GLN A 35 -2.19 27.93 18.04
C GLN A 35 -0.84 28.63 17.97
N LYS A 36 -0.18 28.55 16.83
CA LYS A 36 1.09 29.22 16.58
C LYS A 36 1.12 29.80 15.16
N ARG A 37 1.49 31.08 15.04
CA ARG A 37 1.70 31.71 13.74
C ARG A 37 3.18 31.64 13.36
N TYR A 38 3.45 31.20 12.15
CA TYR A 38 4.79 31.15 11.58
C TYR A 38 4.75 31.47 10.08
N LYS A 39 5.53 32.46 9.63
CA LYS A 39 5.57 32.91 8.23
C LYS A 39 4.17 33.15 7.64
N ASP A 40 3.36 33.95 8.32
CA ASP A 40 2.00 34.32 7.93
C ASP A 40 0.97 33.19 7.93
N ILE A 41 1.36 31.97 8.23
CA ILE A 41 0.49 30.80 8.34
C ILE A 41 0.19 30.51 9.81
N THR A 42 -1.08 30.34 10.12
CA THR A 42 -1.56 29.96 11.46
C THR A 42 -1.71 28.45 11.56
N TYR A 43 -0.86 27.80 12.35
CA TYR A 43 -0.96 26.38 12.65
C TYR A 43 -1.81 26.18 13.91
N SER A 44 -2.84 25.34 13.84
CA SER A 44 -3.76 25.12 14.97
C SER A 44 -4.00 23.64 15.22
N LEU A 45 -3.95 23.25 16.49
CA LEU A 45 -4.47 21.97 16.97
C LEU A 45 -5.77 22.27 17.72
N ARG A 46 -6.86 21.62 17.33
CA ARG A 46 -8.21 21.85 17.84
C ARG A 46 -8.72 20.70 18.70
N ALA A 47 -9.74 20.97 19.50
CA ALA A 47 -10.22 20.07 20.54
C ALA A 47 -10.76 18.72 20.02
N PHE A 48 -11.38 18.71 18.84
CA PHE A 48 -11.99 17.51 18.28
C PHE A 48 -11.15 17.00 17.11
N PRO A 49 -10.39 15.89 17.25
CA PRO A 49 -9.47 15.38 16.23
C PRO A 49 -10.19 14.62 15.10
N LEU A 50 -11.39 15.05 14.73
CA LEU A 50 -12.26 14.39 13.76
C LEU A 50 -12.14 15.00 12.35
N GLY A 51 -11.12 15.79 12.09
CA GLY A 51 -10.98 16.46 10.80
C GLY A 51 -9.75 17.34 10.75
N GLY A 52 -9.72 18.22 9.77
CA GLY A 52 -8.74 19.25 9.57
C GLY A 52 -9.19 20.15 8.44
N PHE A 53 -8.44 21.20 8.20
CA PHE A 53 -8.65 22.05 7.02
C PHE A 53 -7.44 22.92 6.73
N VAL A 54 -7.27 23.24 5.46
CA VAL A 54 -6.38 24.30 4.99
C VAL A 54 -7.22 25.52 4.69
N SER A 55 -6.92 26.66 5.28
CA SER A 55 -7.58 27.93 5.00
C SER A 55 -6.73 28.79 4.06
N PHE A 56 -7.43 29.37 3.09
CA PHE A 56 -6.83 30.35 2.17
C PHE A 56 -7.26 31.75 2.61
N PRO A 57 -6.41 32.77 2.41
CA PRO A 57 -6.74 34.11 2.88
C PRO A 57 -7.97 34.68 2.18
N ASP A 58 -8.80 35.36 2.94
CA ASP A 58 -9.84 36.21 2.46
C ASP A 58 -9.25 37.59 2.13
N GLU A 59 -9.44 38.05 0.90
CA GLU A 59 -8.85 39.31 0.43
C GLU A 59 -9.34 40.55 1.18
N GLU A 60 -10.62 40.57 1.60
CA GLU A 60 -11.18 41.70 2.32
C GLU A 60 -10.61 41.79 3.75
N ILE A 61 -10.49 40.63 4.43
CA ILE A 61 -9.97 40.56 5.80
C ILE A 61 -8.46 40.79 5.84
N ASN A 62 -7.73 40.28 4.85
CA ASN A 62 -6.28 40.30 4.82
C ASN A 62 -5.69 41.51 4.05
N ASN A 63 -6.54 42.42 3.51
CA ASN A 63 -6.11 43.55 2.70
C ASN A 63 -5.22 43.16 1.50
N ILE A 64 -5.57 42.08 0.83
CA ILE A 64 -4.84 41.56 -0.35
C ILE A 64 -5.56 42.09 -1.61
N ASP A 65 -4.81 42.47 -2.63
CA ASP A 65 -5.40 42.85 -3.92
C ASP A 65 -6.25 41.67 -4.45
N PRO A 66 -7.55 41.86 -4.73
CA PRO A 66 -8.43 40.83 -5.29
C PRO A 66 -7.91 40.17 -6.57
N LYS A 67 -6.99 40.84 -7.29
CA LYS A 67 -6.34 40.34 -8.52
C LYS A 67 -4.98 39.73 -8.30
N ASP A 68 -4.51 39.61 -7.02
CA ASP A 68 -3.19 39.02 -6.74
C ASP A 68 -3.12 37.62 -7.33
N PRO A 69 -2.09 37.32 -8.16
CA PRO A 69 -1.93 36.02 -8.79
C PRO A 69 -1.66 34.89 -7.80
N ASN A 70 -1.29 35.18 -6.54
CA ASN A 70 -1.03 34.18 -5.50
C ASN A 70 -2.27 33.74 -4.74
N LEU A 71 -3.42 34.37 -4.98
CA LEU A 71 -4.69 33.87 -4.49
C LEU A 71 -5.11 32.62 -5.27
N LEU A 72 -5.60 31.59 -4.57
CA LEU A 72 -6.02 30.33 -5.20
C LEU A 72 -7.05 30.55 -6.30
N LYS A 73 -8.00 31.47 -6.12
CA LYS A 73 -9.04 31.77 -7.10
C LYS A 73 -8.48 32.32 -8.44
N ASN A 74 -7.37 33.03 -8.39
CA ASN A 74 -6.75 33.68 -9.56
C ASN A 74 -5.74 32.73 -10.28
N ARG A 75 -5.46 31.57 -9.73
CA ARG A 75 -4.54 30.60 -10.35
C ARG A 75 -5.18 29.92 -11.57
N PRO A 76 -4.35 29.52 -12.54
CA PRO A 76 -4.80 28.69 -13.66
C PRO A 76 -5.56 27.44 -13.17
N VAL A 77 -6.52 27.01 -13.96
CA VAL A 77 -7.39 25.85 -13.60
C VAL A 77 -6.56 24.64 -13.20
N ILE A 78 -5.48 24.33 -13.92
CA ILE A 78 -4.64 23.18 -13.64
C ILE A 78 -4.00 23.26 -12.24
N GLN A 79 -3.54 24.42 -11.82
CA GLN A 79 -2.94 24.62 -10.49
C GLN A 79 -3.99 24.44 -9.38
N ARG A 80 -5.21 24.93 -9.60
CA ARG A 80 -6.34 24.71 -8.66
C ARG A 80 -6.70 23.23 -8.56
N VAL A 81 -6.75 22.53 -9.69
CA VAL A 81 -7.02 21.08 -9.72
C VAL A 81 -5.93 20.32 -8.95
N ILE A 82 -4.66 20.67 -9.13
CA ILE A 82 -3.56 20.05 -8.36
C ILE A 82 -3.77 20.25 -6.86
N VAL A 83 -4.09 21.45 -6.40
CA VAL A 83 -4.33 21.69 -4.97
C VAL A 83 -5.52 20.87 -4.48
N ILE A 84 -6.66 20.87 -5.21
CA ILE A 84 -7.88 20.18 -4.80
C ILE A 84 -7.69 18.66 -4.77
N SER A 85 -6.94 18.09 -5.70
CA SER A 85 -6.71 16.65 -5.77
C SER A 85 -5.58 16.15 -4.85
N ALA A 86 -4.69 17.05 -4.40
CA ALA A 86 -3.48 16.70 -3.66
C ALA A 86 -3.75 15.93 -2.36
N GLY A 87 -4.86 16.19 -1.67
CA GLY A 87 -5.25 15.44 -0.47
C GLY A 87 -5.48 13.96 -0.75
N VAL A 88 -6.18 13.65 -1.84
CA VAL A 88 -6.44 12.26 -2.26
C VAL A 88 -5.12 11.58 -2.65
N PHE A 89 -4.27 12.26 -3.42
CA PHE A 89 -2.96 11.74 -3.80
C PHE A 89 -2.04 11.50 -2.60
N ALA A 90 -2.06 12.37 -1.60
CA ALA A 90 -1.31 12.18 -0.36
C ALA A 90 -1.75 10.91 0.38
N ASN A 91 -3.05 10.65 0.47
CA ASN A 91 -3.57 9.43 1.07
C ASN A 91 -3.20 8.17 0.26
N LEU A 92 -3.21 8.22 -1.08
CA LEU A 92 -2.77 7.12 -1.93
C LEU A 92 -1.29 6.82 -1.73
N ILE A 93 -0.44 7.84 -1.70
CA ILE A 93 1.01 7.69 -1.43
C ILE A 93 1.22 7.07 -0.04
N LEU A 94 0.50 7.53 0.97
CA LEU A 94 0.57 6.98 2.32
C LEU A 94 0.16 5.51 2.34
N ALA A 95 -0.97 5.16 1.72
CA ALA A 95 -1.46 3.78 1.65
C ALA A 95 -0.45 2.87 0.95
N TYR A 96 0.13 3.32 -0.16
CA TYR A 96 1.15 2.58 -0.89
C TYR A 96 2.43 2.40 -0.07
N THR A 97 2.85 3.45 0.65
CA THR A 97 4.01 3.38 1.54
C THR A 97 3.80 2.35 2.66
N ILE A 98 2.62 2.36 3.29
CA ILE A 98 2.27 1.37 4.34
C ILE A 98 2.27 -0.04 3.76
N LEU A 99 1.74 -0.24 2.55
CA LEU A 99 1.74 -1.53 1.88
C LEU A 99 3.17 -2.04 1.63
N ILE A 100 4.05 -1.19 1.09
CA ILE A 100 5.45 -1.55 0.85
C ILE A 100 6.13 -1.94 2.16
N VAL A 101 5.98 -1.12 3.21
CA VAL A 101 6.55 -1.41 4.53
C VAL A 101 6.01 -2.73 5.07
N ASN A 102 4.72 -2.98 4.94
CA ASN A 102 4.11 -4.24 5.38
C ASN A 102 4.71 -5.44 4.64
N VAL A 103 4.74 -5.40 3.30
CA VAL A 103 5.30 -6.48 2.47
C VAL A 103 6.79 -6.71 2.75
N THR A 104 7.57 -5.66 2.98
CA THR A 104 9.00 -5.79 3.24
C THR A 104 9.35 -6.27 4.64
N THR A 105 8.48 -5.99 5.63
CA THR A 105 8.74 -6.35 7.04
C THR A 105 8.07 -7.66 7.46
N ILE A 106 6.85 -7.91 7.00
CA ILE A 106 6.03 -9.07 7.37
C ILE A 106 6.09 -10.16 6.28
N GLY A 107 6.33 -9.74 5.03
CA GLY A 107 6.25 -10.59 3.85
C GLY A 107 4.82 -10.64 3.29
N ILE A 108 4.69 -11.31 2.14
CA ILE A 108 3.39 -11.62 1.57
C ILE A 108 2.85 -12.84 2.31
N PRO A 109 1.64 -12.80 2.91
CA PRO A 109 1.04 -13.98 3.48
C PRO A 109 0.92 -15.04 2.38
N PHE A 110 1.72 -16.09 2.49
CA PHE A 110 1.65 -17.25 1.63
C PHE A 110 0.88 -18.31 2.41
N ASP A 111 -0.31 -18.65 1.96
CA ASP A 111 -1.06 -19.81 2.44
C ASP A 111 -0.68 -20.99 1.54
N PRO A 112 0.29 -21.81 1.95
CA PRO A 112 0.78 -22.88 1.10
C PRO A 112 -0.31 -23.97 1.03
N GLU A 113 -0.91 -24.11 -0.13
CA GLU A 113 -1.77 -25.25 -0.39
C GLU A 113 -0.96 -26.56 -0.26
N PRO A 114 -1.55 -27.61 0.33
CA PRO A 114 -0.88 -28.89 0.46
C PRO A 114 -0.53 -29.47 -0.91
N GLY A 115 0.63 -30.14 -0.98
CA GLY A 115 1.11 -30.76 -2.21
C GLY A 115 2.32 -30.09 -2.83
N ILE A 116 2.82 -30.66 -3.92
CA ILE A 116 4.01 -30.19 -4.66
C ILE A 116 3.63 -29.97 -6.12
N LEU A 117 3.85 -28.75 -6.59
CA LEU A 117 3.65 -28.40 -8.00
C LEU A 117 4.82 -28.92 -8.84
N VAL A 118 4.54 -29.69 -9.89
CA VAL A 118 5.52 -30.14 -10.87
C VAL A 118 5.78 -29.02 -11.86
N LEU A 119 6.99 -28.45 -11.83
CA LEU A 119 7.36 -27.36 -12.76
C LEU A 119 7.79 -27.90 -14.12
N ALA A 120 8.50 -29.03 -14.14
CA ALA A 120 8.94 -29.69 -15.36
C ALA A 120 9.26 -31.16 -15.08
N THR A 121 9.14 -32.00 -16.11
CA THR A 121 9.59 -33.39 -16.10
C THR A 121 10.70 -33.57 -17.12
N GLN A 122 11.69 -34.42 -16.78
CA GLN A 122 12.73 -34.79 -17.74
C GLN A 122 12.18 -35.80 -18.73
N PRO A 123 12.34 -35.58 -20.07
CA PRO A 123 11.93 -36.53 -21.05
C PRO A 123 12.57 -37.91 -20.83
N GLU A 124 11.81 -38.97 -21.15
CA GLU A 124 12.26 -40.39 -21.08
C GLU A 124 12.67 -40.87 -19.66
N LYS A 125 12.37 -40.10 -18.61
CA LYS A 125 12.54 -40.52 -17.20
C LYS A 125 11.25 -41.04 -16.60
N ALA A 126 11.36 -41.78 -15.50
CA ALA A 126 10.26 -42.46 -14.83
C ALA A 126 9.00 -41.60 -14.63
N ALA A 127 9.18 -40.35 -14.18
CA ALA A 127 8.06 -39.44 -13.99
C ALA A 127 7.32 -39.10 -15.31
N SER A 128 8.06 -38.80 -16.37
CA SER A 128 7.48 -38.53 -17.69
C SER A 128 6.83 -39.78 -18.30
N LEU A 129 7.47 -40.95 -18.15
CA LEU A 129 6.90 -42.24 -18.64
C LEU A 129 5.65 -42.65 -17.86
N ALA A 130 5.54 -42.28 -16.59
CA ALA A 130 4.35 -42.46 -15.75
C ALA A 130 3.19 -41.48 -16.10
N GLY A 131 3.43 -40.50 -17.00
CA GLY A 131 2.43 -39.54 -17.44
C GLY A 131 2.39 -38.25 -16.65
N LEU A 132 3.33 -38.01 -15.72
CA LEU A 132 3.40 -36.77 -14.95
C LEU A 132 3.81 -35.60 -15.86
N GLN A 133 3.07 -34.50 -15.78
CA GLN A 133 3.25 -33.33 -16.64
C GLN A 133 3.57 -32.07 -15.81
N ALA A 134 4.14 -31.06 -16.47
CA ALA A 134 4.27 -29.75 -15.90
C ALA A 134 2.89 -29.15 -15.62
N GLY A 135 2.68 -28.65 -14.41
CA GLY A 135 1.39 -28.15 -13.93
C GLY A 135 0.62 -29.12 -13.03
N ASP A 136 0.99 -30.41 -13.01
CA ASP A 136 0.39 -31.36 -12.09
C ASP A 136 0.76 -31.03 -10.63
N LYS A 137 -0.17 -31.30 -9.71
CA LYS A 137 0.03 -31.09 -8.29
C LYS A 137 0.00 -32.41 -7.53
N ILE A 138 1.14 -32.85 -7.04
CA ILE A 138 1.27 -34.09 -6.29
C ILE A 138 0.69 -33.88 -4.87
N LEU A 139 -0.38 -34.55 -4.54
CA LEU A 139 -1.07 -34.44 -3.27
C LEU A 139 -0.69 -35.56 -2.29
N LYS A 140 -0.43 -36.77 -2.82
CA LYS A 140 -0.07 -37.95 -2.00
C LYS A 140 1.04 -38.76 -2.67
N ILE A 141 1.84 -39.39 -1.84
CA ILE A 141 2.78 -40.41 -2.25
C ILE A 141 2.53 -41.66 -1.40
N GLU A 142 2.28 -42.81 -2.06
CA GLU A 142 1.76 -44.00 -1.43
C GLU A 142 0.46 -43.68 -0.64
N SER A 143 0.43 -44.00 0.64
CA SER A 143 -0.66 -43.66 1.55
C SER A 143 -0.49 -42.33 2.30
N ASN A 144 0.66 -41.66 2.10
CA ASN A 144 1.04 -40.45 2.85
C ASN A 144 0.58 -39.20 2.11
N THR A 145 -0.25 -38.39 2.74
CA THR A 145 -0.60 -37.03 2.21
C THR A 145 0.57 -36.10 2.40
N LEU A 146 0.96 -35.40 1.33
CA LEU A 146 2.02 -34.42 1.38
C LEU A 146 1.50 -33.17 2.10
N GLY A 147 2.33 -32.65 3.00
CA GLY A 147 2.08 -31.41 3.71
C GLY A 147 2.31 -30.18 2.83
N VAL A 148 2.83 -29.12 3.41
CA VAL A 148 3.06 -27.84 2.76
C VAL A 148 4.54 -27.48 2.74
N GLY A 149 4.97 -26.76 1.72
CA GLY A 149 6.33 -26.18 1.62
C GLY A 149 7.46 -27.22 1.64
N ASP A 150 8.57 -26.86 2.28
CA ASP A 150 9.79 -27.71 2.32
C ASP A 150 9.60 -29.07 2.98
N GLN A 151 8.62 -29.18 3.89
CA GLN A 151 8.30 -30.46 4.52
C GLN A 151 7.70 -31.45 3.53
N ALA A 152 6.85 -30.97 2.61
CA ALA A 152 6.27 -31.79 1.55
C ALA A 152 7.38 -32.31 0.59
N VAL A 153 8.31 -31.41 0.20
CA VAL A 153 9.43 -31.77 -0.66
C VAL A 153 10.32 -32.81 0.02
N SER A 154 10.67 -32.59 1.29
CA SER A 154 11.50 -33.51 2.05
C SER A 154 10.84 -34.89 2.22
N ALA A 155 9.53 -34.93 2.44
CA ALA A 155 8.77 -36.18 2.53
C ALA A 155 8.75 -36.92 1.19
N LEU A 156 8.50 -36.22 0.07
CA LEU A 156 8.54 -36.80 -1.27
C LEU A 156 9.93 -37.41 -1.59
N VAL A 157 11.01 -36.65 -1.34
CA VAL A 157 12.39 -37.10 -1.63
C VAL A 157 12.73 -38.31 -0.79
N LYS A 158 12.37 -38.32 0.50
CA LYS A 158 12.62 -39.44 1.40
C LYS A 158 11.90 -40.72 0.94
N GLU A 159 10.65 -40.60 0.51
CA GLU A 159 9.87 -41.73 0.04
C GLU A 159 10.42 -42.31 -1.26
N ILE A 160 10.82 -41.44 -2.20
CA ILE A 160 11.48 -41.85 -3.44
C ILE A 160 12.81 -42.56 -3.15
N GLN A 161 13.61 -42.06 -2.21
CA GLN A 161 14.88 -42.71 -1.83
C GLN A 161 14.69 -44.07 -1.17
N ASN A 162 13.62 -44.21 -0.38
CA ASN A 162 13.32 -45.47 0.35
C ASN A 162 12.75 -46.56 -0.58
N SER A 163 12.15 -46.18 -1.70
CA SER A 163 11.48 -47.14 -2.59
C SER A 163 12.44 -47.96 -3.47
N SER A 164 13.71 -47.53 -3.59
CA SER A 164 14.86 -48.22 -4.23
C SER A 164 14.59 -48.80 -5.62
N GLU A 165 13.71 -49.32 -6.14
CA GLU A 165 13.41 -49.85 -7.49
C GLU A 165 11.93 -50.26 -7.62
N ASN A 166 11.16 -50.09 -6.58
CA ASN A 166 9.73 -50.43 -6.62
C ASN A 166 8.93 -49.24 -7.19
N PRO A 167 7.90 -49.51 -7.97
CA PRO A 167 7.00 -48.47 -8.44
C PRO A 167 6.30 -47.77 -7.27
N ILE A 168 6.24 -46.44 -7.33
CA ILE A 168 5.63 -45.59 -6.31
C ILE A 168 4.28 -45.09 -6.84
N SER A 169 3.24 -45.17 -6.04
CA SER A 169 1.94 -44.61 -6.35
C SER A 169 1.92 -43.10 -6.01
N ILE A 170 1.58 -42.26 -6.99
CA ILE A 170 1.44 -40.81 -6.83
C ILE A 170 0.01 -40.40 -7.14
N THR A 171 -0.60 -39.61 -6.27
CA THR A 171 -1.91 -39.00 -6.51
C THR A 171 -1.71 -37.52 -6.84
N ILE A 172 -2.26 -37.08 -7.94
CA ILE A 172 -2.26 -35.70 -8.45
C ILE A 172 -3.64 -35.07 -8.29
#